data_cfb9fe42558f64e29d8b0a347ff006d6
#
_entry.id   cfb9fe42558f64e29d8b0a347ff006d6
#
_cell.length_a   1.000
_cell.length_b   1.000
_cell.length_c   1.000
_cell.angle_alpha   90.00
_cell.angle_beta   90.00
_cell.angle_gamma   90.00
#
_symmetry.space_group_name_H-M   'P 1'
#
loop_
_entity.id
_entity.type
_entity.pdbx_description
1 polymer ?
#
loop_
_entity_poly.entity_id
_entity_poly.type
_entity_poly.pdbx_seq_one_letter_code
_entity_poly.pdbx_strand_id
1 'polypeptide(L)'
;MSSRNLLFTVLGALLFTAFTFPCSAATTYKISVKVTGLSGTLKVQDNKSANLTFTSNTTQTFSTSYSSGATYSVSITSQPSGQTCTLGSNASGTIKSNITVDATCTTSTGTLTLSVKVAGLSGTVVVEDDQGETLTFTSSKTQTFSNKYKSGAAYTVSVTTQPSAQACVPTYSSGTISANVTIDATCATGSTRALGTVSGVSSISCQGSIKDGVCQQMTVACPGVPNVSAYVKTNTPSGTSKGTVTYNTGTDGNGLYESIFTYGTTAVQNVLDAGFTTVQISWGTPFNNNQPNGWAEGPGGVLASACRYATVTNWIYKNIQNNSKLPYCATANSGGAGALAYALSQYNSGSVLSMAEVTSGPPTGRLDWGCGCTEGKMAVQCGSSSSLGTCFGTADAPVWDPAYNPKDTPGLCTNAVDGTLPPGGLNFFLGDSVEAPGALYKFPSTYVNLVFGGADDSSAIPIGQHWFNNITTSKGQACVAGGQHSLANTLAGADQIANDLISLCKLQ
;
A
#
# COMPACT_ATOMS: atom_id res chain seq x y z
N MET A 1 53.38 15.18 57.84
CA MET A 1 53.96 16.49 57.80
C MET A 1 52.98 17.33 57.01
N SER A 2 52.08 18.06 57.70
CA SER A 2 52.20 19.49 58.14
C SER A 2 52.46 20.38 56.95
N SER A 3 51.65 21.35 56.59
CA SER A 3 50.97 22.45 57.27
C SER A 3 50.00 23.12 56.29
N ARG A 4 48.81 23.50 56.63
CA ARG A 4 48.25 24.65 57.33
C ARG A 4 48.32 25.99 56.58
N ASN A 5 47.10 26.53 56.36
CA ASN A 5 46.62 27.94 56.47
C ASN A 5 46.86 28.86 55.25
N LEU A 6 45.98 29.75 54.86
CA LEU A 6 45.14 30.68 55.59
C LEU A 6 44.05 31.30 54.69
N LEU A 7 42.95 31.55 55.28
CA LEU A 7 41.78 32.34 55.01
C LEU A 7 42.07 33.79 54.52
N PHE A 8 41.35 34.26 53.49
CA PHE A 8 40.94 35.66 53.37
C PHE A 8 39.56 35.77 52.72
N THR A 9 38.62 36.20 53.55
CA THR A 9 37.25 36.57 53.22
C THR A 9 37.29 38.01 52.66
N VAL A 10 36.76 38.23 51.47
CA VAL A 10 36.34 39.55 51.01
C VAL A 10 34.87 39.46 50.56
N LEU A 11 34.04 40.08 51.35
CA LEU A 11 32.60 40.25 51.18
C LEU A 11 32.38 41.41 50.21
N GLY A 12 32.08 41.12 48.95
CA GLY A 12 31.67 42.12 47.97
C GLY A 12 30.17 41.94 47.67
N ALA A 13 29.34 42.76 48.27
CA ALA A 13 27.90 42.83 47.94
C ALA A 13 27.74 43.47 46.58
N LEU A 14 27.43 42.61 45.55
CA LEU A 14 26.94 43.11 44.28
C LEU A 14 25.40 43.25 44.39
N LEU A 15 24.94 44.49 44.37
CA LEU A 15 23.54 44.82 44.17
C LEU A 15 23.12 44.41 42.73
N PHE A 16 22.43 43.29 42.59
CA PHE A 16 21.72 42.95 41.36
C PHE A 16 20.39 43.73 41.34
N THR A 17 20.34 44.85 40.62
CA THR A 17 19.07 45.44 40.21
C THR A 17 18.42 44.53 39.16
N ALA A 18 17.41 43.78 39.56
CA ALA A 18 16.56 43.01 38.63
C ALA A 18 15.77 43.99 37.76
N PHE A 19 16.23 44.21 36.52
CA PHE A 19 15.42 44.81 35.49
C PHE A 19 14.33 43.81 35.11
N THR A 20 13.14 43.96 35.67
CA THR A 20 11.92 43.32 35.18
C THR A 20 11.51 44.00 33.87
N PHE A 21 11.88 43.42 32.74
CA PHE A 21 11.25 43.78 31.47
C PHE A 21 9.79 43.32 31.55
N PRO A 22 8.82 44.22 31.34
CA PRO A 22 7.43 43.78 31.22
C PRO A 22 7.36 42.88 29.99
N CYS A 23 7.07 41.58 30.20
CA CYS A 23 6.70 40.67 29.10
C CYS A 23 5.38 41.19 28.52
N SER A 24 5.48 41.97 27.44
CA SER A 24 4.28 42.39 26.70
C SER A 24 3.62 41.14 26.18
N ALA A 25 2.44 40.81 26.66
CA ALA A 25 1.66 39.69 26.16
C ALA A 25 1.50 39.85 24.62
N ALA A 26 1.99 38.91 23.88
CA ALA A 26 1.88 38.93 22.42
C ALA A 26 0.39 39.00 22.02
N THR A 27 0.05 40.02 21.25
CA THR A 27 -1.35 40.19 20.77
C THR A 27 -1.71 38.98 19.89
N THR A 28 -2.74 38.26 20.27
CA THR A 28 -3.22 37.09 19.51
C THR A 28 -4.62 37.38 18.94
N TYR A 29 -4.88 36.76 17.80
CA TYR A 29 -6.12 36.91 17.05
C TYR A 29 -6.77 35.56 16.81
N LYS A 30 -8.07 35.57 16.51
CA LYS A 30 -8.90 34.40 16.20
C LYS A 30 -9.37 34.44 14.76
N ILE A 31 -9.62 33.25 14.22
CA ILE A 31 -10.27 33.06 12.92
C ILE A 31 -11.65 32.47 13.17
N SER A 32 -12.64 33.09 12.57
CA SER A 32 -14.04 32.61 12.54
C SER A 32 -14.40 32.23 11.12
N VAL A 33 -15.33 31.29 10.97
CA VAL A 33 -15.93 30.97 9.68
C VAL A 33 -17.41 31.24 9.78
N LYS A 34 -17.95 32.04 8.85
CA LYS A 34 -19.38 32.36 8.72
C LYS A 34 -19.92 31.58 7.52
N VAL A 35 -20.86 30.67 7.78
CA VAL A 35 -21.45 29.81 6.74
C VAL A 35 -22.83 30.35 6.36
N THR A 36 -23.12 30.41 5.06
CA THR A 36 -24.40 30.81 4.47
C THR A 36 -24.83 29.83 3.39
N GLY A 37 -26.12 29.61 3.21
CA GLY A 37 -26.69 28.72 2.20
C GLY A 37 -26.56 27.24 2.52
N LEU A 38 -26.06 26.84 3.68
CA LEU A 38 -25.81 25.45 4.05
C LEU A 38 -27.14 24.68 4.28
N SER A 39 -27.20 23.50 3.66
CA SER A 39 -28.12 22.41 3.92
C SER A 39 -27.34 21.13 4.03
N GLY A 40 -27.19 20.53 5.21
CA GLY A 40 -26.35 19.37 5.49
C GLY A 40 -25.16 19.70 6.38
N THR A 41 -24.05 18.96 6.25
CA THR A 41 -22.88 19.10 7.13
C THR A 41 -21.65 19.55 6.34
N LEU A 42 -21.07 20.69 6.73
CA LEU A 42 -19.79 21.22 6.22
C LEU A 42 -18.72 21.06 7.30
N LYS A 43 -17.53 20.56 6.92
CA LYS A 43 -16.35 20.56 7.81
C LYS A 43 -15.24 21.43 7.22
N VAL A 44 -14.64 22.24 8.07
CA VAL A 44 -13.51 23.10 7.72
C VAL A 44 -12.40 22.94 8.74
N GLN A 45 -11.16 23.15 8.31
CA GLN A 45 -9.97 23.03 9.15
C GLN A 45 -9.06 24.24 8.94
N ASP A 46 -8.40 24.67 10.00
CA ASP A 46 -7.33 25.67 9.91
C ASP A 46 -5.94 24.98 9.73
N ASN A 47 -4.91 25.75 9.37
CA ASN A 47 -3.54 25.24 9.22
C ASN A 47 -2.85 24.86 10.55
N LYS A 48 -3.56 24.87 11.65
CA LYS A 48 -3.14 24.32 12.96
C LYS A 48 -3.94 23.09 13.35
N SER A 49 -4.62 22.47 12.37
CA SER A 49 -5.40 21.23 12.50
C SER A 49 -6.64 21.35 13.41
N ALA A 50 -7.09 22.59 13.77
CA ALA A 50 -8.36 22.75 14.45
C ALA A 50 -9.52 22.62 13.45
N ASN A 51 -10.57 21.92 13.85
CA ASN A 51 -11.73 21.62 13.01
C ASN A 51 -12.98 22.34 13.51
N LEU A 52 -13.80 22.79 12.55
CA LEU A 52 -15.16 23.24 12.79
C LEU A 52 -16.13 22.40 11.97
N THR A 53 -17.27 22.04 12.57
CA THR A 53 -18.35 21.33 11.90
C THR A 53 -19.61 22.17 11.95
N PHE A 54 -20.18 22.47 10.78
CA PHE A 54 -21.40 23.23 10.62
C PHE A 54 -22.52 22.32 10.17
N THR A 55 -23.68 22.42 10.85
CA THR A 55 -24.92 21.74 10.46
C THR A 55 -26.03 22.75 10.14
N SER A 56 -25.73 24.04 10.25
CA SER A 56 -26.64 25.15 9.97
C SER A 56 -25.86 26.42 9.61
N ASN A 57 -26.55 27.43 9.09
CA ASN A 57 -25.97 28.73 8.77
C ASN A 57 -25.63 29.48 10.06
N THR A 58 -24.38 29.42 10.48
CA THR A 58 -23.88 30.03 11.71
C THR A 58 -22.45 30.55 11.51
N THR A 59 -21.95 31.27 12.51
CA THR A 59 -20.55 31.64 12.63
C THR A 59 -19.96 30.88 13.80
N GLN A 60 -18.83 30.17 13.53
CA GLN A 60 -18.05 29.50 14.56
C GLN A 60 -16.60 29.99 14.52
N THR A 61 -15.90 29.95 15.65
CA THR A 61 -14.53 30.40 15.80
C THR A 61 -13.62 29.23 16.15
N PHE A 62 -12.49 29.09 15.46
CA PHE A 62 -11.50 28.07 15.79
C PHE A 62 -10.95 28.25 17.21
N SER A 63 -10.70 27.16 17.90
CA SER A 63 -10.10 27.15 19.23
C SER A 63 -8.67 27.72 19.22
N THR A 64 -7.96 27.60 18.11
CA THR A 64 -6.60 28.09 17.89
C THR A 64 -6.51 29.61 17.95
N SER A 65 -5.34 30.11 18.37
CA SER A 65 -4.98 31.54 18.36
C SER A 65 -3.73 31.74 17.52
N TYR A 66 -3.66 32.89 16.87
CA TYR A 66 -2.56 33.27 15.99
C TYR A 66 -1.91 34.55 16.50
N SER A 67 -0.57 34.57 16.60
CA SER A 67 0.17 35.79 16.92
C SER A 67 0.06 36.80 15.77
N SER A 68 0.07 38.08 16.08
CA SER A 68 0.10 39.15 15.07
C SER A 68 1.25 38.92 14.07
N GLY A 69 0.92 38.94 12.77
CA GLY A 69 1.88 38.69 11.68
C GLY A 69 2.06 37.24 11.29
N ALA A 70 1.41 36.28 11.96
CA ALA A 70 1.45 34.87 11.57
C ALA A 70 0.63 34.62 10.29
N THR A 71 1.04 33.64 9.51
CA THR A 71 0.25 33.14 8.36
C THR A 71 -0.88 32.24 8.84
N TYR A 72 -2.00 32.30 8.15
CA TYR A 72 -3.14 31.41 8.37
C TYR A 72 -3.70 30.92 7.04
N SER A 73 -4.34 29.74 7.08
CA SER A 73 -5.21 29.27 6.01
C SER A 73 -6.36 28.45 6.60
N VAL A 74 -7.50 28.51 5.93
CA VAL A 74 -8.70 27.72 6.21
C VAL A 74 -9.02 26.92 4.96
N SER A 75 -9.30 25.64 5.11
CA SER A 75 -9.65 24.72 4.03
C SER A 75 -10.97 23.99 4.35
N ILE A 76 -11.69 23.59 3.31
CA ILE A 76 -12.85 22.72 3.45
C ILE A 76 -12.34 21.27 3.41
N THR A 77 -12.63 20.50 4.45
CA THR A 77 -12.25 19.09 4.57
C THR A 77 -13.39 18.13 4.23
N SER A 78 -14.66 18.63 4.23
CA SER A 78 -15.82 17.83 3.81
C SER A 78 -16.93 18.75 3.32
N GLN A 79 -17.42 18.50 2.11
CA GLN A 79 -18.58 19.20 1.54
C GLN A 79 -19.89 18.57 2.03
N PRO A 80 -20.99 19.35 2.14
CA PRO A 80 -22.31 18.80 2.39
C PRO A 80 -22.84 18.05 1.15
N SER A 81 -23.57 16.97 1.36
CA SER A 81 -24.19 16.24 0.25
C SER A 81 -25.15 17.13 -0.55
N GLY A 82 -25.00 17.17 -1.86
CA GLY A 82 -25.84 17.93 -2.78
C GLY A 82 -25.61 19.45 -2.78
N GLN A 83 -24.54 19.92 -2.16
CA GLN A 83 -24.13 21.32 -2.20
C GLN A 83 -22.63 21.45 -2.45
N THR A 84 -22.24 22.58 -3.02
CA THR A 84 -20.84 23.02 -3.09
C THR A 84 -20.69 24.27 -2.26
N CYS A 85 -19.79 24.22 -1.27
CA CYS A 85 -19.41 25.38 -0.47
C CYS A 85 -18.04 25.89 -0.93
N THR A 86 -17.89 27.20 -1.06
CA THR A 86 -16.64 27.87 -1.41
C THR A 86 -16.26 28.84 -0.30
N LEU A 87 -14.95 28.96 -0.04
CA LEU A 87 -14.43 29.97 0.90
C LEU A 87 -14.14 31.27 0.16
N GLY A 88 -14.32 32.39 0.86
CA GLY A 88 -13.98 33.71 0.37
C GLY A 88 -12.46 33.88 0.14
N SER A 89 -12.08 34.92 -0.59
CA SER A 89 -10.69 35.23 -0.94
C SER A 89 -9.78 35.48 0.28
N ASN A 90 -10.36 35.70 1.47
CA ASN A 90 -9.67 35.86 2.73
C ASN A 90 -9.52 34.53 3.52
N ALA A 91 -9.65 33.38 2.86
CA ALA A 91 -9.43 32.08 3.49
C ALA A 91 -7.96 31.84 3.89
N SER A 92 -7.05 32.62 3.38
CA SER A 92 -5.63 32.56 3.73
C SER A 92 -4.98 33.95 3.72
N GLY A 93 -3.91 34.12 4.49
CA GLY A 93 -3.18 35.40 4.54
C GLY A 93 -2.33 35.55 5.78
N THR A 94 -1.98 36.80 6.10
CA THR A 94 -1.25 37.18 7.30
C THR A 94 -2.19 37.86 8.29
N ILE A 95 -2.30 37.35 9.52
CA ILE A 95 -3.26 37.84 10.51
C ILE A 95 -2.75 39.10 11.21
N LYS A 96 -3.56 40.16 11.18
CA LYS A 96 -3.29 41.43 11.86
C LYS A 96 -4.44 41.89 12.78
N SER A 97 -5.57 41.18 12.68
CA SER A 97 -6.79 41.36 13.48
C SER A 97 -7.57 40.07 13.46
N ASN A 98 -8.66 39.97 14.23
CA ASN A 98 -9.60 38.85 14.10
C ASN A 98 -10.15 38.80 12.67
N ILE A 99 -10.19 37.60 12.08
CA ILE A 99 -10.64 37.36 10.71
C ILE A 99 -11.93 36.57 10.73
N THR A 100 -12.88 36.94 9.87
CA THR A 100 -14.03 36.11 9.56
C THR A 100 -13.95 35.69 8.09
N VAL A 101 -13.82 34.40 7.83
CA VAL A 101 -13.83 33.79 6.50
C VAL A 101 -15.28 33.45 6.16
N ASP A 102 -15.76 33.97 5.04
CA ASP A 102 -17.09 33.62 4.54
C ASP A 102 -17.04 32.29 3.79
N ALA A 103 -17.96 31.38 4.12
CA ALA A 103 -18.19 30.14 3.41
C ALA A 103 -19.60 30.18 2.81
N THR A 104 -19.71 30.21 1.50
CA THR A 104 -20.98 30.27 0.79
C THR A 104 -21.28 28.90 0.18
N CYS A 105 -22.42 28.30 0.56
CA CYS A 105 -22.89 27.02 0.05
C CYS A 105 -24.03 27.24 -0.95
N THR A 106 -23.91 26.64 -2.12
CA THR A 106 -24.94 26.67 -3.17
C THR A 106 -25.42 25.26 -3.46
N THR A 107 -26.74 25.09 -3.64
CA THR A 107 -27.29 23.79 -4.04
C THR A 107 -26.80 23.48 -5.46
N SER A 108 -26.18 22.34 -5.64
CA SER A 108 -25.83 21.85 -6.97
C SER A 108 -27.12 21.36 -7.65
N THR A 109 -27.68 22.18 -8.51
CA THR A 109 -28.87 21.83 -9.29
C THR A 109 -28.53 20.96 -10.52
N GLY A 110 -27.22 20.78 -10.81
CA GLY A 110 -26.73 19.95 -11.91
C GLY A 110 -26.54 18.50 -11.48
N THR A 111 -26.97 17.58 -12.33
CA THR A 111 -26.60 16.16 -12.26
C THR A 111 -25.28 15.97 -12.99
N LEU A 112 -24.24 15.54 -12.27
CA LEU A 112 -22.91 15.32 -12.82
C LEU A 112 -22.82 13.98 -13.54
N THR A 113 -21.96 13.91 -14.55
CA THR A 113 -21.76 12.71 -15.36
C THR A 113 -20.43 12.04 -15.03
N LEU A 114 -20.45 10.71 -15.05
CA LEU A 114 -19.27 9.87 -14.98
C LEU A 114 -19.06 9.22 -16.35
N SER A 115 -17.86 9.34 -16.89
CA SER A 115 -17.48 8.80 -18.20
C SER A 115 -16.24 7.95 -18.07
N VAL A 116 -16.07 6.99 -18.96
CA VAL A 116 -14.84 6.21 -19.09
C VAL A 116 -14.30 6.38 -20.51
N LYS A 117 -13.03 6.73 -20.63
CA LYS A 117 -12.29 6.81 -21.88
C LYS A 117 -11.32 5.65 -21.94
N VAL A 118 -11.56 4.72 -22.84
CA VAL A 118 -10.71 3.56 -23.06
C VAL A 118 -9.72 3.84 -24.18
N ALA A 119 -8.44 3.53 -23.94
CA ALA A 119 -7.37 3.67 -24.93
C ALA A 119 -6.58 2.36 -25.07
N GLY A 120 -6.07 2.06 -26.28
CA GLY A 120 -5.24 0.88 -26.56
C GLY A 120 -6.02 -0.45 -26.62
N LEU A 121 -7.35 -0.42 -26.63
CA LEU A 121 -8.17 -1.62 -26.58
C LEU A 121 -8.10 -2.44 -27.87
N SER A 122 -7.85 -3.75 -27.70
CA SER A 122 -8.05 -4.80 -28.71
C SER A 122 -8.85 -5.93 -28.03
N GLY A 123 -10.08 -6.13 -28.45
CA GLY A 123 -11.03 -7.04 -27.82
C GLY A 123 -12.16 -6.32 -27.10
N THR A 124 -12.70 -6.92 -26.03
CA THR A 124 -13.84 -6.38 -25.29
C THR A 124 -13.48 -6.18 -23.84
N VAL A 125 -13.75 -4.97 -23.29
CA VAL A 125 -13.70 -4.69 -21.86
C VAL A 125 -15.07 -4.23 -21.38
N VAL A 126 -15.46 -4.68 -20.18
CA VAL A 126 -16.68 -4.23 -19.50
C VAL A 126 -16.28 -3.55 -18.20
N VAL A 127 -16.82 -2.37 -17.99
CA VAL A 127 -16.67 -1.61 -16.74
C VAL A 127 -18.03 -1.39 -16.09
N GLU A 128 -18.07 -1.29 -14.77
CA GLU A 128 -19.29 -1.13 -13.98
C GLU A 128 -19.10 0.01 -12.99
N ASP A 129 -20.12 0.86 -12.85
CA ASP A 129 -20.15 1.90 -11.82
C ASP A 129 -20.68 1.36 -10.48
N ASP A 130 -20.58 2.16 -9.41
CA ASP A 130 -21.09 1.82 -8.07
C ASP A 130 -22.62 1.78 -7.96
N GLN A 131 -23.33 2.15 -9.03
CA GLN A 131 -24.78 2.05 -9.15
C GLN A 131 -25.23 0.81 -9.96
N GLY A 132 -24.27 -0.04 -10.38
CA GLY A 132 -24.50 -1.29 -11.09
C GLY A 132 -24.74 -1.14 -12.61
N GLU A 133 -24.51 0.06 -13.18
CA GLU A 133 -24.57 0.25 -14.62
C GLU A 133 -23.26 -0.21 -15.27
N THR A 134 -23.37 -0.95 -16.39
CA THR A 134 -22.21 -1.44 -17.13
C THR A 134 -22.04 -0.72 -18.47
N LEU A 135 -20.79 -0.44 -18.83
CA LEU A 135 -20.40 0.02 -20.16
C LEU A 135 -19.52 -1.03 -20.83
N THR A 136 -19.91 -1.44 -22.05
CA THR A 136 -19.14 -2.39 -22.87
C THR A 136 -18.39 -1.64 -23.95
N PHE A 137 -17.09 -1.82 -24.01
CA PHE A 137 -16.20 -1.27 -25.02
C PHE A 137 -15.67 -2.39 -25.90
N THR A 138 -15.80 -2.22 -27.21
CA THR A 138 -15.21 -3.10 -28.24
C THR A 138 -14.15 -2.38 -29.07
N SER A 139 -13.90 -1.12 -28.77
CA SER A 139 -12.84 -0.27 -29.36
C SER A 139 -12.49 0.86 -28.43
N SER A 140 -11.33 1.47 -28.65
CA SER A 140 -10.89 2.65 -27.90
C SER A 140 -11.80 3.85 -28.19
N LYS A 141 -12.57 4.25 -27.18
CA LYS A 141 -13.52 5.38 -27.24
C LYS A 141 -13.87 5.86 -25.83
N THR A 142 -14.62 6.96 -25.75
CA THR A 142 -15.24 7.43 -24.51
C THR A 142 -16.72 7.04 -24.50
N GLN A 143 -17.19 6.51 -23.35
CA GLN A 143 -18.61 6.33 -23.08
C GLN A 143 -18.95 6.94 -21.71
N THR A 144 -20.21 7.34 -21.54
CA THR A 144 -20.72 7.99 -20.33
C THR A 144 -21.81 7.12 -19.74
N PHE A 145 -21.75 6.87 -18.44
CA PHE A 145 -22.83 6.20 -17.72
C PHE A 145 -24.12 7.03 -17.79
N SER A 146 -25.26 6.38 -17.92
CA SER A 146 -26.57 7.04 -17.87
C SER A 146 -26.91 7.53 -16.48
N ASN A 147 -26.41 6.81 -15.45
CA ASN A 147 -26.50 7.19 -14.06
C ASN A 147 -25.91 8.58 -13.82
N LYS A 148 -26.58 9.35 -12.95
CA LYS A 148 -26.19 10.71 -12.61
C LYS A 148 -25.81 10.83 -11.15
N TYR A 149 -24.81 11.64 -10.91
CA TYR A 149 -24.24 11.84 -9.59
C TYR A 149 -24.54 13.25 -9.08
N LYS A 150 -24.84 13.38 -7.79
CA LYS A 150 -24.91 14.66 -7.12
C LYS A 150 -23.51 15.12 -6.76
N SER A 151 -23.28 16.43 -6.75
CA SER A 151 -22.02 16.99 -6.24
C SER A 151 -21.78 16.53 -4.81
N GLY A 152 -20.58 16.07 -4.51
CA GLY A 152 -20.19 15.50 -3.23
C GLY A 152 -20.52 14.01 -3.06
N ALA A 153 -21.14 13.35 -4.05
CA ALA A 153 -21.33 11.91 -4.02
C ALA A 153 -20.01 11.17 -4.28
N ALA A 154 -19.83 10.03 -3.63
CA ALA A 154 -18.76 9.09 -3.98
C ALA A 154 -19.10 8.42 -5.31
N TYR A 155 -18.09 8.02 -6.06
CA TYR A 155 -18.21 7.16 -7.23
C TYR A 155 -17.10 6.11 -7.21
N THR A 156 -17.40 4.96 -7.81
CA THR A 156 -16.40 3.91 -8.09
C THR A 156 -16.69 3.30 -9.46
N VAL A 157 -15.64 3.02 -10.24
CA VAL A 157 -15.72 2.28 -11.50
C VAL A 157 -14.76 1.10 -11.43
N SER A 158 -15.25 -0.09 -11.70
CA SER A 158 -14.46 -1.31 -11.74
C SER A 158 -14.47 -1.95 -13.12
N VAL A 159 -13.41 -2.69 -13.47
CA VAL A 159 -13.40 -3.54 -14.66
C VAL A 159 -13.96 -4.91 -14.28
N THR A 160 -15.12 -5.26 -14.79
CA THR A 160 -15.78 -6.56 -14.51
C THR A 160 -15.42 -7.63 -15.53
N THR A 161 -14.98 -7.24 -16.73
CA THR A 161 -14.49 -8.18 -17.75
C THR A 161 -13.29 -7.60 -18.47
N GLN A 162 -12.16 -8.30 -18.40
CA GLN A 162 -10.94 -7.96 -19.13
C GLN A 162 -10.95 -8.56 -20.54
N PRO A 163 -10.30 -7.92 -21.53
CA PRO A 163 -10.05 -8.56 -22.83
C PRO A 163 -9.16 -9.79 -22.68
N SER A 164 -9.35 -10.80 -23.56
CA SER A 164 -8.65 -12.07 -23.45
C SER A 164 -7.12 -12.00 -23.54
N ALA A 165 -6.57 -10.96 -24.16
CA ALA A 165 -5.13 -10.78 -24.42
C ALA A 165 -4.58 -9.46 -23.88
N GLN A 166 -5.36 -8.68 -23.16
CA GLN A 166 -4.98 -7.39 -22.63
C GLN A 166 -5.47 -7.22 -21.20
N ALA A 167 -4.80 -6.35 -20.45
CA ALA A 167 -5.33 -5.79 -19.22
C ALA A 167 -5.68 -4.31 -19.44
N CYS A 168 -6.88 -3.92 -19.05
CA CYS A 168 -7.35 -2.55 -19.03
C CYS A 168 -7.36 -2.05 -17.58
N VAL A 169 -6.63 -0.99 -17.30
CA VAL A 169 -6.51 -0.43 -15.93
C VAL A 169 -7.07 0.98 -15.94
N PRO A 170 -8.16 1.24 -15.19
CA PRO A 170 -8.67 2.59 -15.02
C PRO A 170 -7.82 3.37 -14.02
N THR A 171 -7.58 4.65 -14.30
CA THR A 171 -6.94 5.61 -13.40
C THR A 171 -8.01 6.44 -12.70
N TYR A 172 -7.83 6.72 -11.40
CA TYR A 172 -8.83 7.47 -10.61
C TYR A 172 -10.22 6.84 -10.65
N SER A 173 -10.26 5.53 -10.50
CA SER A 173 -11.46 4.72 -10.61
C SER A 173 -12.46 4.91 -9.47
N SER A 174 -12.12 5.69 -8.46
CA SER A 174 -13.02 6.11 -7.39
C SER A 174 -12.69 7.50 -6.89
N GLY A 175 -13.62 8.11 -6.16
CA GLY A 175 -13.44 9.44 -5.60
C GLY A 175 -14.75 10.11 -5.23
N THR A 176 -14.69 11.44 -5.04
CA THR A 176 -15.87 12.29 -4.81
C THR A 176 -16.10 13.19 -6.01
N ILE A 177 -17.29 13.12 -6.60
CA ILE A 177 -17.60 13.89 -7.82
C ILE A 177 -18.04 15.31 -7.44
N SER A 178 -17.27 16.32 -7.89
CA SER A 178 -17.59 17.75 -7.74
C SER A 178 -17.82 18.46 -9.09
N ALA A 179 -17.44 17.81 -10.18
CA ALA A 179 -17.66 18.21 -11.57
C ALA A 179 -17.86 16.95 -12.41
N ASN A 180 -18.16 17.07 -13.72
CA ASN A 180 -18.16 15.91 -14.60
C ASN A 180 -16.78 15.24 -14.58
N VAL A 181 -16.75 13.91 -14.40
CA VAL A 181 -15.52 13.12 -14.31
C VAL A 181 -15.40 12.24 -15.56
N THR A 182 -14.20 12.17 -16.08
CA THR A 182 -13.83 11.17 -17.10
C THR A 182 -12.65 10.36 -16.55
N ILE A 183 -12.85 9.06 -16.43
CA ILE A 183 -11.84 8.09 -16.01
C ILE A 183 -11.11 7.60 -17.25
N ASP A 184 -9.79 7.75 -17.27
CA ASP A 184 -8.96 7.16 -18.33
C ASP A 184 -8.68 5.69 -17.99
N ALA A 185 -8.99 4.76 -18.89
CA ALA A 185 -8.68 3.34 -18.80
C ALA A 185 -7.71 2.97 -19.93
N THR A 186 -6.48 2.61 -19.58
CA THR A 186 -5.46 2.20 -20.55
C THR A 186 -5.42 0.69 -20.66
N CYS A 187 -5.58 0.18 -21.88
CA CYS A 187 -5.47 -1.24 -22.19
C CYS A 187 -4.11 -1.52 -22.84
N ALA A 188 -3.38 -2.49 -22.31
CA ALA A 188 -2.12 -2.95 -22.87
C ALA A 188 -2.11 -4.48 -22.98
N THR A 189 -1.48 -5.00 -24.04
CA THR A 189 -1.23 -6.43 -24.15
C THR A 189 -0.35 -6.84 -22.98
N GLY A 190 -0.72 -7.89 -22.26
CA GLY A 190 0.09 -8.42 -21.17
C GLY A 190 1.46 -8.80 -21.70
N SER A 191 2.47 -7.99 -21.42
CA SER A 191 3.85 -8.30 -21.72
C SER A 191 4.49 -8.87 -20.47
N THR A 192 4.92 -10.12 -20.53
CA THR A 192 5.76 -10.69 -19.49
C THR A 192 7.10 -9.95 -19.49
N ARG A 193 7.45 -9.35 -18.36
CA ARG A 193 8.76 -8.74 -18.17
C ARG A 193 9.83 -9.81 -18.13
N ALA A 194 11.03 -9.48 -18.60
CA ALA A 194 12.16 -10.40 -18.57
C ALA A 194 12.58 -10.69 -17.12
N LEU A 195 12.81 -11.94 -16.81
CA LEU A 195 13.46 -12.36 -15.58
C LEU A 195 14.94 -11.94 -15.59
N GLY A 196 15.51 -11.82 -14.42
CA GLY A 196 16.93 -11.64 -14.21
C GLY A 196 17.73 -12.94 -14.29
N THR A 197 18.91 -12.92 -13.71
CA THR A 197 19.80 -14.08 -13.59
C THR A 197 20.21 -14.32 -12.15
N VAL A 198 20.43 -15.60 -11.80
CA VAL A 198 21.02 -16.03 -10.53
C VAL A 198 22.44 -16.49 -10.79
N SER A 199 23.37 -16.03 -9.98
CA SER A 199 24.80 -16.41 -10.06
C SER A 199 25.41 -16.54 -8.65
N GLY A 200 26.63 -17.06 -8.56
CA GLY A 200 27.38 -17.15 -7.30
C GLY A 200 26.70 -18.01 -6.23
N VAL A 201 25.94 -19.04 -6.64
CA VAL A 201 25.26 -19.93 -5.69
C VAL A 201 26.30 -20.71 -4.88
N SER A 202 26.25 -20.58 -3.56
CA SER A 202 27.17 -21.26 -2.65
C SER A 202 26.45 -21.63 -1.35
N SER A 203 26.89 -22.71 -0.70
CA SER A 203 26.39 -23.15 0.57
C SER A 203 26.83 -22.21 1.69
N ILE A 204 25.93 -21.97 2.64
CA ILE A 204 26.19 -21.20 3.87
C ILE A 204 25.63 -21.95 5.09
N SER A 205 26.03 -21.52 6.29
CA SER A 205 25.48 -22.07 7.53
C SER A 205 24.00 -21.71 7.65
N CYS A 206 23.17 -22.72 7.96
CA CYS A 206 21.74 -22.51 8.21
C CYS A 206 21.48 -21.86 9.55
N GLN A 207 20.43 -21.06 9.59
CA GLN A 207 19.82 -20.48 10.80
C GLN A 207 18.37 -20.92 10.92
N GLY A 208 17.71 -20.50 12.01
CA GLY A 208 16.33 -20.82 12.30
C GLY A 208 16.15 -22.06 13.18
N SER A 209 14.89 -22.33 13.54
CA SER A 209 14.49 -23.39 14.49
C SER A 209 14.35 -24.76 13.81
N ILE A 210 13.87 -24.81 12.56
CA ILE A 210 13.72 -26.04 11.80
C ILE A 210 15.12 -26.52 11.38
N LYS A 211 15.50 -27.72 11.80
CA LYS A 211 16.85 -28.28 11.60
C LYS A 211 16.95 -29.02 10.27
N ASP A 212 18.14 -29.51 9.95
CA ASP A 212 18.46 -30.35 8.78
C ASP A 212 18.13 -29.69 7.43
N GLY A 213 18.17 -28.36 7.39
CA GLY A 213 18.00 -27.57 6.16
C GLY A 213 19.31 -27.42 5.39
N VAL A 214 19.17 -27.23 4.09
CA VAL A 214 20.26 -26.79 3.19
C VAL A 214 20.11 -25.30 2.93
N CYS A 215 21.15 -24.52 3.23
CA CYS A 215 21.13 -23.08 3.07
C CYS A 215 22.12 -22.63 2.00
N GLN A 216 21.63 -21.78 1.13
CA GLN A 216 22.41 -21.25 0.00
C GLN A 216 22.26 -19.74 -0.06
N GLN A 217 23.34 -19.07 -0.44
CA GLN A 217 23.31 -17.68 -0.89
C GLN A 217 23.48 -17.60 -2.41
N MET A 218 22.95 -16.54 -2.99
CA MET A 218 23.06 -16.27 -4.42
C MET A 218 23.01 -14.78 -4.71
N THR A 219 23.59 -14.37 -5.82
CA THR A 219 23.44 -13.00 -6.35
C THR A 219 22.35 -13.00 -7.41
N VAL A 220 21.41 -12.10 -7.27
CA VAL A 220 20.31 -11.88 -8.21
C VAL A 220 20.54 -10.58 -8.95
N ALA A 221 20.63 -10.66 -10.26
CA ALA A 221 20.79 -9.52 -11.16
C ALA A 221 19.54 -9.36 -12.02
N CYS A 222 18.94 -8.17 -11.98
CA CYS A 222 17.73 -7.82 -12.73
C CYS A 222 17.96 -6.56 -13.55
N PRO A 223 17.29 -6.42 -14.72
CA PRO A 223 17.42 -5.23 -15.55
C PRO A 223 16.95 -3.95 -14.81
N GLY A 224 17.75 -2.90 -14.86
CA GLY A 224 17.39 -1.57 -14.36
C GLY A 224 17.47 -1.39 -12.84
N VAL A 225 17.89 -2.40 -12.10
CA VAL A 225 18.05 -2.34 -10.63
C VAL A 225 19.41 -2.92 -10.20
N PRO A 226 19.98 -2.48 -9.07
CA PRO A 226 21.20 -3.05 -8.53
C PRO A 226 21.06 -4.54 -8.22
N ASN A 227 22.16 -5.28 -8.27
CA ASN A 227 22.20 -6.66 -7.81
C ASN A 227 21.93 -6.72 -6.31
N VAL A 228 21.28 -7.79 -5.88
CA VAL A 228 21.00 -8.07 -4.46
C VAL A 228 21.40 -9.51 -4.13
N SER A 229 21.75 -9.74 -2.86
CA SER A 229 21.92 -11.08 -2.33
C SER A 229 20.57 -11.66 -1.92
N ALA A 230 20.30 -12.90 -2.34
CA ALA A 230 19.20 -13.70 -1.85
C ALA A 230 19.75 -14.93 -1.11
N TYR A 231 19.02 -15.35 -0.11
CA TYR A 231 19.33 -16.50 0.73
C TYR A 231 18.13 -17.42 0.75
N VAL A 232 18.35 -18.69 0.52
CA VAL A 232 17.29 -19.70 0.57
C VAL A 232 17.64 -20.77 1.58
N LYS A 233 16.65 -21.15 2.40
CA LYS A 233 16.72 -22.30 3.29
C LYS A 233 15.73 -23.34 2.79
N THR A 234 16.22 -24.53 2.45
CA THR A 234 15.43 -25.65 1.97
C THR A 234 15.40 -26.75 3.01
N ASN A 235 14.21 -27.16 3.43
CA ASN A 235 13.99 -28.34 4.23
C ASN A 235 13.21 -29.38 3.43
N THR A 236 13.68 -30.62 3.40
CA THR A 236 13.03 -31.73 2.70
C THR A 236 12.33 -32.65 3.70
N PRO A 237 11.14 -33.18 3.38
CA PRO A 237 10.45 -34.12 4.23
C PRO A 237 11.23 -35.44 4.36
N SER A 238 10.92 -36.23 5.40
CA SER A 238 11.58 -37.53 5.65
C SER A 238 11.29 -38.59 4.57
N GLY A 239 10.30 -38.37 3.73
CA GLY A 239 9.89 -39.27 2.64
C GLY A 239 9.96 -38.60 1.25
N THR A 240 9.34 -39.20 0.26
CA THR A 240 9.20 -38.61 -1.07
C THR A 240 8.40 -37.32 -1.00
N SER A 241 8.96 -36.22 -1.50
CA SER A 241 8.27 -34.93 -1.49
C SER A 241 7.01 -34.98 -2.36
N LYS A 242 5.93 -34.38 -1.87
CA LYS A 242 4.66 -34.20 -2.57
C LYS A 242 4.64 -32.93 -3.45
N GLY A 243 5.62 -32.08 -3.33
CA GLY A 243 5.75 -30.80 -4.03
C GLY A 243 6.63 -29.85 -3.24
N THR A 244 6.74 -28.61 -3.71
CA THR A 244 7.54 -27.57 -3.06
C THR A 244 6.67 -26.36 -2.69
N VAL A 245 6.88 -25.81 -1.50
CA VAL A 245 6.24 -24.59 -1.03
C VAL A 245 7.29 -23.54 -0.67
N THR A 246 7.21 -22.37 -1.28
CA THR A 246 8.07 -21.22 -0.92
C THR A 246 7.37 -20.28 0.03
N TYR A 247 8.15 -19.69 0.93
CA TYR A 247 7.73 -18.70 1.93
C TYR A 247 8.54 -17.42 1.77
N ASN A 248 7.84 -16.28 1.76
CA ASN A 248 8.47 -14.96 1.78
C ASN A 248 7.84 -14.09 2.88
N THR A 249 8.66 -13.37 3.62
CA THR A 249 8.23 -12.52 4.74
C THR A 249 7.68 -11.18 4.23
N GLY A 250 7.10 -10.39 5.14
CA GLY A 250 6.60 -9.06 4.85
C GLY A 250 7.69 -8.03 4.55
N THR A 251 7.28 -6.77 4.34
CA THR A 251 8.15 -5.64 4.02
C THR A 251 9.11 -6.00 2.85
N ASP A 252 10.40 -5.89 3.04
CA ASP A 252 11.44 -6.19 2.05
C ASP A 252 11.79 -7.67 1.92
N GLY A 253 11.13 -8.55 2.68
CA GLY A 253 11.38 -9.98 2.66
C GLY A 253 12.64 -10.41 3.42
N ASN A 254 13.06 -9.65 4.42
CA ASN A 254 14.22 -9.97 5.23
C ASN A 254 13.92 -11.03 6.28
N GLY A 255 14.88 -11.93 6.53
CA GLY A 255 14.76 -13.01 7.51
C GLY A 255 13.95 -14.22 7.03
N LEU A 256 14.04 -15.31 7.80
CA LEU A 256 13.28 -16.53 7.54
C LEU A 256 11.85 -16.42 8.06
N TYR A 257 10.89 -16.95 7.32
CA TYR A 257 9.47 -16.96 7.70
C TYR A 257 9.27 -17.58 9.11
N GLU A 258 9.96 -18.69 9.38
CA GLU A 258 9.94 -19.37 10.70
C GLU A 258 10.48 -18.52 11.85
N SER A 259 11.28 -17.49 11.57
CA SER A 259 11.94 -16.65 12.58
C SER A 259 11.30 -15.28 12.74
N ILE A 260 10.66 -14.77 11.69
CA ILE A 260 10.05 -13.43 11.68
C ILE A 260 8.70 -13.45 12.37
N PHE A 261 7.90 -14.51 12.17
CA PHE A 261 6.56 -14.60 12.72
C PHE A 261 6.53 -15.48 13.97
N THR A 262 5.74 -15.10 14.96
CA THR A 262 5.61 -15.79 16.26
C THR A 262 5.28 -17.28 16.08
N TYR A 263 4.40 -17.61 15.14
CA TYR A 263 4.02 -18.99 14.78
C TYR A 263 4.53 -19.39 13.39
N GLY A 264 5.55 -18.68 12.88
CA GLY A 264 6.14 -18.96 11.58
C GLY A 264 6.73 -20.37 11.49
N THR A 265 7.37 -20.84 12.59
CA THR A 265 7.85 -22.24 12.68
C THR A 265 6.69 -23.22 12.53
N THR A 266 5.54 -22.98 13.17
CA THR A 266 4.35 -23.84 13.06
C THR A 266 3.86 -23.90 11.62
N ALA A 267 3.73 -22.73 10.95
CA ALA A 267 3.26 -22.68 9.57
C ALA A 267 4.17 -23.44 8.59
N VAL A 268 5.49 -23.35 8.76
CA VAL A 268 6.46 -24.05 7.90
C VAL A 268 6.57 -25.52 8.25
N GLN A 269 6.63 -25.87 9.54
CA GLN A 269 6.81 -27.25 10.01
C GLN A 269 5.61 -28.13 9.65
N ASN A 270 4.39 -27.63 9.83
CA ASN A 270 3.17 -28.37 9.48
C ASN A 270 3.14 -28.78 8.00
N VAL A 271 3.60 -27.90 7.11
CA VAL A 271 3.68 -28.19 5.68
C VAL A 271 4.81 -29.18 5.36
N LEU A 272 5.94 -29.06 6.04
CA LEU A 272 7.05 -30.01 5.94
C LEU A 272 6.61 -31.42 6.43
N ASP A 273 5.93 -31.50 7.56
CA ASP A 273 5.42 -32.74 8.14
C ASP A 273 4.32 -33.37 7.28
N ALA A 274 3.54 -32.54 6.55
CA ALA A 274 2.59 -32.99 5.55
C ALA A 274 3.26 -33.59 4.30
N GLY A 275 4.56 -33.50 4.17
CA GLY A 275 5.36 -34.13 3.14
C GLY A 275 5.75 -33.24 1.96
N PHE A 276 5.72 -31.92 2.14
CA PHE A 276 6.20 -30.96 1.12
C PHE A 276 7.64 -30.52 1.42
N THR A 277 8.41 -30.30 0.39
CA THR A 277 9.68 -29.54 0.50
C THR A 277 9.33 -28.07 0.78
N THR A 278 9.92 -27.48 1.83
CA THR A 278 9.73 -26.08 2.15
C THR A 278 10.97 -25.27 1.78
N VAL A 279 10.78 -24.10 1.20
CA VAL A 279 11.84 -23.17 0.83
C VAL A 279 11.52 -21.79 1.37
N GLN A 280 12.36 -21.29 2.27
CA GLN A 280 12.20 -19.95 2.84
C GLN A 280 13.19 -19.01 2.16
N ILE A 281 12.72 -17.87 1.66
CA ILE A 281 13.52 -16.85 0.99
C ILE A 281 13.78 -15.69 1.96
N SER A 282 15.04 -15.25 2.04
CA SER A 282 15.47 -14.05 2.76
C SER A 282 16.35 -13.19 1.87
N TRP A 283 16.28 -11.87 2.03
CA TRP A 283 17.00 -10.90 1.19
C TRP A 283 18.03 -10.11 1.98
N GLY A 284 19.01 -9.56 1.29
CA GLY A 284 20.00 -8.59 1.80
C GLY A 284 21.14 -9.22 2.59
N THR A 285 20.88 -9.78 3.75
CA THR A 285 21.86 -10.45 4.62
C THR A 285 21.39 -11.83 5.02
N PRO A 286 22.30 -12.75 5.38
CA PRO A 286 21.95 -14.12 5.71
C PRO A 286 20.94 -14.16 6.88
N PHE A 287 19.66 -14.38 6.56
CA PHE A 287 18.59 -14.64 7.51
C PHE A 287 18.42 -13.59 8.62
N ASN A 288 18.87 -12.35 8.41
CA ASN A 288 18.80 -11.26 9.36
C ASN A 288 17.71 -10.26 8.96
N ASN A 289 16.84 -9.91 9.90
CA ASN A 289 15.73 -8.97 9.72
C ASN A 289 16.07 -7.49 9.94
N ASN A 290 17.34 -7.15 10.23
CA ASN A 290 17.75 -5.79 10.60
C ASN A 290 18.50 -5.05 9.48
N GLN A 291 18.33 -5.45 8.24
CA GLN A 291 19.06 -4.84 7.13
C GLN A 291 18.11 -4.13 6.16
N PRO A 292 18.52 -2.96 5.68
CA PRO A 292 17.70 -2.17 4.76
C PRO A 292 17.63 -2.76 3.34
N ASN A 293 18.36 -3.80 2.97
CA ASN A 293 18.47 -4.25 1.58
C ASN A 293 17.62 -5.47 1.30
N GLY A 294 16.35 -5.24 1.04
CA GLY A 294 15.39 -6.27 0.64
C GLY A 294 15.19 -6.40 -0.87
N TRP A 295 14.19 -7.17 -1.27
CA TRP A 295 13.85 -7.34 -2.69
C TRP A 295 13.42 -6.03 -3.36
N ALA A 296 12.80 -5.10 -2.60
CA ALA A 296 12.22 -3.86 -3.13
C ALA A 296 13.24 -2.70 -3.23
N GLU A 297 14.45 -2.85 -2.76
CA GLU A 297 15.41 -1.76 -2.68
C GLU A 297 16.17 -1.44 -3.97
N GLY A 298 16.66 -0.19 -4.03
CA GLY A 298 17.56 0.34 -5.05
C GLY A 298 16.83 1.11 -6.13
N PRO A 299 17.47 2.10 -6.78
CA PRO A 299 16.80 2.91 -7.78
C PRO A 299 16.26 2.03 -8.91
N GLY A 300 15.10 2.39 -9.43
CA GLY A 300 14.46 1.67 -10.55
C GLY A 300 12.98 1.37 -10.34
N GLY A 301 12.47 1.56 -9.12
CA GLY A 301 11.07 1.34 -8.75
C GLY A 301 10.78 -0.07 -8.22
N VAL A 302 9.62 -0.19 -7.59
CA VAL A 302 9.17 -1.45 -6.96
C VAL A 302 8.92 -2.52 -8.00
N LEU A 303 8.31 -2.17 -9.13
CA LEU A 303 8.01 -3.09 -10.22
C LEU A 303 9.28 -3.70 -10.82
N ALA A 304 10.32 -2.90 -11.09
CA ALA A 304 11.58 -3.41 -11.60
C ALA A 304 12.31 -4.27 -10.55
N SER A 305 12.26 -3.88 -9.28
CA SER A 305 12.84 -4.62 -8.16
C SER A 305 12.18 -5.99 -7.95
N ALA A 306 10.87 -6.10 -8.20
CA ALA A 306 10.11 -7.36 -8.08
C ALA A 306 10.59 -8.46 -9.07
N CYS A 307 11.31 -8.09 -10.12
CA CYS A 307 12.05 -9.05 -10.95
C CYS A 307 12.90 -10.02 -10.10
N ARG A 308 13.49 -9.55 -9.01
CA ARG A 308 14.34 -10.34 -8.13
C ARG A 308 13.59 -11.55 -7.56
N TYR A 309 12.40 -11.30 -6.98
CA TYR A 309 11.57 -12.37 -6.43
C TYR A 309 11.13 -13.35 -7.53
N ALA A 310 10.65 -12.85 -8.66
CA ALA A 310 10.23 -13.68 -9.78
C ALA A 310 11.41 -14.54 -10.33
N THR A 311 12.63 -13.98 -10.35
CA THR A 311 13.85 -14.68 -10.78
C THR A 311 14.21 -15.79 -9.79
N VAL A 312 14.18 -15.54 -8.48
CA VAL A 312 14.45 -16.56 -7.46
C VAL A 312 13.38 -17.64 -7.48
N THR A 313 12.09 -17.27 -7.61
CA THR A 313 10.97 -18.22 -7.74
C THR A 313 11.19 -19.17 -8.93
N ASN A 314 11.57 -18.63 -10.08
CA ASN A 314 11.89 -19.45 -11.27
C ASN A 314 13.14 -20.30 -11.08
N TRP A 315 14.17 -19.79 -10.37
CA TRP A 315 15.36 -20.55 -10.03
C TRP A 315 15.05 -21.73 -9.10
N ILE A 316 14.22 -21.51 -8.07
CA ILE A 316 13.75 -22.57 -7.15
C ILE A 316 12.99 -23.64 -7.93
N TYR A 317 12.10 -23.24 -8.85
CA TYR A 317 11.37 -24.17 -9.70
C TYR A 317 12.32 -25.08 -10.49
N LYS A 318 13.38 -24.52 -11.07
CA LYS A 318 14.34 -25.25 -11.92
C LYS A 318 15.37 -26.09 -11.15
N ASN A 319 15.76 -25.67 -9.95
CA ASN A 319 16.90 -26.26 -9.25
C ASN A 319 16.52 -27.03 -7.98
N ILE A 320 15.40 -26.70 -7.33
CA ILE A 320 14.93 -27.36 -6.10
C ILE A 320 13.70 -28.22 -6.41
N GLN A 321 12.64 -27.63 -6.95
CA GLN A 321 11.43 -28.36 -7.33
C GLN A 321 11.74 -29.38 -8.43
N ASN A 322 12.34 -28.96 -9.52
CA ASN A 322 12.88 -29.76 -10.63
C ASN A 322 12.02 -30.96 -11.08
N ASN A 323 10.71 -30.91 -10.90
CA ASN A 323 9.76 -31.93 -11.27
C ASN A 323 8.40 -31.32 -11.61
N SER A 324 8.11 -31.17 -12.90
CA SER A 324 6.85 -30.58 -13.38
C SER A 324 5.60 -31.45 -13.12
N LYS A 325 5.78 -32.68 -12.63
CA LYS A 325 4.66 -33.57 -12.23
C LYS A 325 4.25 -33.37 -10.77
N LEU A 326 4.93 -32.53 -10.04
CA LEU A 326 4.60 -32.18 -8.66
C LEU A 326 4.25 -30.68 -8.57
N PRO A 327 3.34 -30.27 -7.68
CA PRO A 327 2.98 -28.87 -7.52
C PRO A 327 4.13 -28.04 -6.95
N TYR A 328 4.19 -26.81 -7.42
CA TYR A 328 5.06 -25.76 -6.88
C TYR A 328 4.20 -24.59 -6.40
N CYS A 329 4.24 -24.28 -5.13
CA CYS A 329 3.35 -23.32 -4.49
C CYS A 329 4.15 -22.25 -3.73
N ALA A 330 3.52 -21.12 -3.49
CA ALA A 330 4.14 -20.02 -2.77
C ALA A 330 3.15 -19.36 -1.81
N THR A 331 3.63 -18.98 -0.63
CA THR A 331 2.91 -18.07 0.29
C THR A 331 3.78 -16.89 0.66
N ALA A 332 3.18 -15.73 0.84
CA ALA A 332 3.88 -14.51 1.18
C ALA A 332 2.97 -13.53 1.93
N ASN A 333 3.54 -12.78 2.89
CA ASN A 333 2.81 -11.81 3.70
C ASN A 333 3.14 -10.36 3.32
N SER A 334 2.15 -9.46 3.35
CA SER A 334 2.36 -8.00 3.25
C SER A 334 3.20 -7.58 2.04
N GLY A 335 4.34 -6.93 2.23
CA GLY A 335 5.27 -6.56 1.15
C GLY A 335 5.77 -7.77 0.36
N GLY A 336 5.99 -8.93 1.00
CA GLY A 336 6.26 -10.18 0.30
C GLY A 336 5.09 -10.65 -0.56
N ALA A 337 3.86 -10.44 -0.11
CA ALA A 337 2.65 -10.64 -0.92
C ALA A 337 2.66 -9.72 -2.15
N GLY A 338 3.16 -8.50 -2.02
CA GLY A 338 3.46 -7.61 -3.14
C GLY A 338 4.41 -8.25 -4.15
N ALA A 339 5.55 -8.78 -3.68
CA ALA A 339 6.53 -9.45 -4.53
C ALA A 339 5.93 -10.64 -5.30
N LEU A 340 5.12 -11.47 -4.62
CA LEU A 340 4.44 -12.61 -5.23
C LEU A 340 3.39 -12.16 -6.26
N ALA A 341 2.62 -11.12 -5.95
CA ALA A 341 1.62 -10.57 -6.88
C ALA A 341 2.28 -9.95 -8.14
N TYR A 342 3.41 -9.24 -7.99
CA TYR A 342 4.20 -8.81 -9.15
C TYR A 342 4.72 -9.99 -9.97
N ALA A 343 5.24 -11.03 -9.31
CA ALA A 343 5.74 -12.21 -9.99
C ALA A 343 4.66 -12.87 -10.85
N LEU A 344 3.42 -12.92 -10.36
CA LEU A 344 2.26 -13.39 -11.11
C LEU A 344 1.89 -12.43 -12.25
N SER A 345 1.62 -11.17 -11.90
CA SER A 345 0.96 -10.22 -12.81
C SER A 345 1.91 -9.59 -13.82
N GLN A 346 3.21 -9.50 -13.53
CA GLN A 346 4.17 -8.77 -14.37
C GLN A 346 5.29 -9.68 -14.95
N TYR A 347 5.56 -10.82 -14.29
CA TYR A 347 6.68 -11.71 -14.66
C TYR A 347 6.23 -13.14 -15.03
N ASN A 348 4.92 -13.39 -15.14
CA ASN A 348 4.33 -14.67 -15.56
C ASN A 348 4.75 -15.89 -14.69
N SER A 349 5.01 -15.68 -13.40
CA SER A 349 5.32 -16.81 -12.51
C SER A 349 4.15 -17.78 -12.34
N GLY A 350 2.93 -17.41 -12.75
CA GLY A 350 1.79 -18.32 -12.88
C GLY A 350 2.00 -19.46 -13.87
N SER A 351 3.03 -19.40 -14.75
CA SER A 351 3.41 -20.52 -15.62
C SER A 351 4.16 -21.64 -14.90
N VAL A 352 4.68 -21.39 -13.69
CA VAL A 352 5.43 -22.36 -12.89
C VAL A 352 4.79 -22.65 -11.54
N LEU A 353 3.97 -21.74 -11.02
CA LEU A 353 3.26 -21.89 -9.74
C LEU A 353 1.92 -22.62 -9.94
N SER A 354 1.67 -23.63 -9.15
CA SER A 354 0.36 -24.32 -9.06
C SER A 354 -0.59 -23.61 -8.11
N MET A 355 -0.06 -22.93 -7.10
CA MET A 355 -0.80 -22.11 -6.15
C MET A 355 0.02 -20.92 -5.70
N ALA A 356 -0.62 -19.80 -5.53
CA ALA A 356 -0.08 -18.61 -4.91
C ALA A 356 -1.03 -18.14 -3.80
N GLU A 357 -0.56 -18.15 -2.57
CA GLU A 357 -1.28 -17.62 -1.42
C GLU A 357 -0.70 -16.27 -1.01
N VAL A 358 -1.56 -15.27 -1.06
CA VAL A 358 -1.24 -13.88 -0.73
C VAL A 358 -1.89 -13.55 0.60
N THR A 359 -1.09 -13.25 1.62
CA THR A 359 -1.62 -12.95 2.94
C THR A 359 -1.41 -11.47 3.28
N SER A 360 -2.47 -10.81 3.74
CA SER A 360 -2.47 -9.37 4.10
C SER A 360 -1.81 -8.47 3.05
N GLY A 361 -2.23 -8.63 1.81
CA GLY A 361 -1.67 -7.88 0.67
C GLY A 361 -2.31 -8.27 -0.66
N PRO A 362 -1.75 -7.80 -1.79
CA PRO A 362 -0.53 -7.01 -1.94
C PRO A 362 -0.74 -5.51 -1.64
N PRO A 363 0.07 -4.90 -0.76
CA PRO A 363 0.00 -3.45 -0.51
C PRO A 363 0.40 -2.64 -1.75
N THR A 364 1.20 -3.22 -2.63
CA THR A 364 1.68 -2.63 -3.89
C THR A 364 0.74 -2.88 -5.07
N GLY A 365 -0.44 -3.46 -4.83
CA GLY A 365 -1.48 -3.60 -5.86
C GLY A 365 -1.71 -2.30 -6.60
N ARG A 366 -1.91 -1.21 -5.85
CA ARG A 366 -2.14 0.16 -6.32
C ARG A 366 -1.28 1.13 -5.47
N LEU A 367 -0.02 1.33 -5.88
CA LEU A 367 0.89 2.29 -5.23
C LEU A 367 0.40 3.74 -5.36
N ASP A 368 -0.30 4.07 -6.43
CA ASP A 368 -0.94 5.38 -6.60
C ASP A 368 -2.02 5.64 -5.55
N TRP A 369 -2.74 4.62 -5.10
CA TRP A 369 -3.66 4.73 -3.96
C TRP A 369 -2.89 4.84 -2.65
N GLY A 370 -1.96 3.91 -2.42
CA GLY A 370 -1.19 3.85 -1.19
C GLY A 370 -0.36 5.10 -0.91
N CYS A 371 0.47 5.51 -1.86
CA CYS A 371 1.33 6.68 -1.73
C CYS A 371 0.58 8.00 -2.00
N GLY A 372 -0.37 8.00 -2.94
CA GLY A 372 -1.05 9.22 -3.38
C GLY A 372 -2.27 9.62 -2.56
N CYS A 373 -2.77 8.76 -1.70
CA CYS A 373 -4.02 8.97 -0.96
C CYS A 373 -5.20 9.41 -1.85
N THR A 374 -5.22 8.96 -3.09
CA THR A 374 -6.17 9.43 -4.10
C THR A 374 -7.51 8.73 -4.04
N GLU A 375 -7.51 7.52 -3.52
CA GLU A 375 -8.72 6.73 -3.35
C GLU A 375 -9.22 6.83 -1.91
N GLY A 376 -10.52 6.87 -1.77
CA GLY A 376 -11.17 6.98 -0.46
C GLY A 376 -11.12 5.66 0.33
N LYS A 377 -12.22 5.36 0.99
CA LYS A 377 -12.42 4.08 1.67
C LYS A 377 -12.99 3.05 0.71
N MET A 378 -12.51 1.83 0.81
CA MET A 378 -12.99 0.69 0.04
C MET A 378 -13.56 -0.37 0.98
N ALA A 379 -14.73 -0.92 0.65
CA ALA A 379 -15.33 -2.02 1.39
C ALA A 379 -14.53 -3.31 1.16
N VAL A 380 -14.31 -4.07 2.22
CA VAL A 380 -13.67 -5.40 2.18
C VAL A 380 -14.49 -6.40 2.96
N GLN A 381 -14.49 -7.63 2.47
CA GLN A 381 -15.23 -8.74 3.08
C GLN A 381 -14.34 -9.52 4.03
N CYS A 382 -13.87 -8.86 5.14
CA CYS A 382 -13.09 -9.53 6.15
C CYS A 382 -13.30 -8.88 7.52
N GLY A 383 -13.59 -9.67 8.52
CA GLY A 383 -13.77 -9.24 9.90
C GLY A 383 -14.94 -8.28 10.10
N SER A 384 -14.80 -7.40 11.07
CA SER A 384 -15.77 -6.35 11.39
C SER A 384 -15.60 -5.07 10.56
N SER A 385 -14.53 -4.98 9.76
CA SER A 385 -14.24 -3.79 8.97
C SER A 385 -15.03 -3.81 7.67
N SER A 386 -16.03 -2.92 7.56
CA SER A 386 -16.84 -2.79 6.36
C SER A 386 -16.23 -1.84 5.31
N SER A 387 -15.27 -1.00 5.72
CA SER A 387 -14.63 0.00 4.85
C SER A 387 -13.30 0.43 5.44
N LEU A 388 -12.21 0.28 4.68
CA LEU A 388 -10.84 0.64 5.05
C LEU A 388 -10.28 1.70 4.10
N GLY A 389 -9.42 2.57 4.64
CA GLY A 389 -8.68 3.54 3.82
C GLY A 389 -7.60 2.84 2.98
N THR A 390 -7.33 3.37 1.80
CA THR A 390 -6.32 2.84 0.87
C THR A 390 -4.97 3.56 0.98
N CYS A 391 -4.92 4.69 1.69
CA CYS A 391 -3.72 5.49 1.87
C CYS A 391 -2.73 4.85 2.84
N PHE A 392 -1.45 4.86 2.49
CA PHE A 392 -0.38 4.49 3.41
C PHE A 392 -0.26 5.53 4.53
N GLY A 393 -0.06 5.06 5.75
CA GLY A 393 0.30 5.91 6.87
C GLY A 393 1.75 6.37 6.80
N THR A 394 2.13 7.29 7.69
CA THR A 394 3.52 7.76 7.83
C THR A 394 4.51 6.64 8.18
N ALA A 395 4.03 5.49 8.64
CA ALA A 395 4.85 4.31 8.93
C ALA A 395 5.09 3.43 7.70
N ASP A 396 4.13 3.37 6.76
CA ASP A 396 4.17 2.45 5.62
C ASP A 396 4.79 3.09 4.37
N ALA A 397 4.60 4.40 4.17
CA ALA A 397 5.15 5.10 3.01
C ALA A 397 6.69 4.99 2.91
N PRO A 398 7.47 5.15 4.01
CA PRO A 398 8.93 5.03 3.97
C PRO A 398 9.44 3.64 3.58
N VAL A 399 8.62 2.60 3.69
CA VAL A 399 8.99 1.23 3.28
C VAL A 399 9.26 1.15 1.77
N TRP A 400 8.55 1.94 0.96
CA TRP A 400 8.65 1.92 -0.49
C TRP A 400 9.63 2.96 -1.06
N ASP A 401 10.01 3.96 -0.27
CA ASP A 401 10.93 5.02 -0.68
C ASP A 401 12.29 4.51 -1.19
N PRO A 402 12.93 3.49 -0.56
CA PRO A 402 14.20 2.96 -1.02
C PRO A 402 14.18 2.37 -2.43
N ALA A 403 13.02 1.95 -2.93
CA ALA A 403 12.86 1.45 -4.30
C ALA A 403 13.09 2.55 -5.36
N TYR A 404 12.89 3.79 -5.01
CA TYR A 404 12.99 4.94 -5.90
C TYR A 404 14.34 5.62 -5.80
N ASN A 405 14.69 6.07 -4.61
CA ASN A 405 16.03 6.59 -4.33
C ASN A 405 16.36 6.42 -2.84
N PRO A 406 17.22 5.48 -2.47
CA PRO A 406 17.54 5.21 -1.07
C PRO A 406 18.25 6.37 -0.35
N LYS A 407 18.62 7.44 -1.06
CA LYS A 407 19.28 8.63 -0.49
C LYS A 407 18.33 9.80 -0.24
N ASP A 408 17.11 9.75 -0.77
CA ASP A 408 16.13 10.83 -0.58
C ASP A 408 15.48 10.70 0.80
N THR A 409 15.42 11.81 1.52
CA THR A 409 14.74 11.90 2.83
C THR A 409 14.05 13.25 2.95
N PRO A 410 12.70 13.32 3.01
CA PRO A 410 11.77 12.21 2.81
C PRO A 410 11.77 11.69 1.39
N GLY A 411 11.46 10.40 1.20
CA GLY A 411 11.43 9.77 -0.11
C GLY A 411 10.17 10.05 -0.91
N LEU A 412 10.07 9.45 -2.09
CA LEU A 412 9.03 9.78 -3.06
C LEU A 412 7.61 9.41 -2.60
N CYS A 413 7.44 8.22 -1.98
CA CYS A 413 6.15 7.78 -1.46
C CYS A 413 5.73 8.59 -0.23
N THR A 414 6.68 8.89 0.67
CA THR A 414 6.44 9.76 1.83
C THR A 414 6.01 11.15 1.38
N ASN A 415 6.70 11.76 0.41
CA ASN A 415 6.32 13.06 -0.16
C ASN A 415 4.92 13.03 -0.80
N ALA A 416 4.53 11.89 -1.38
CA ALA A 416 3.19 11.73 -1.93
C ALA A 416 2.12 11.72 -0.85
N VAL A 417 2.32 10.95 0.22
CA VAL A 417 1.41 10.89 1.38
C VAL A 417 1.26 12.27 2.04
N ASP A 418 2.34 13.02 2.12
CA ASP A 418 2.36 14.39 2.67
C ASP A 418 1.81 15.46 1.69
N GLY A 419 1.38 15.07 0.49
CA GLY A 419 0.81 15.97 -0.52
C GLY A 419 1.82 16.93 -1.15
N THR A 420 3.11 16.61 -1.12
CA THR A 420 4.20 17.45 -1.63
C THR A 420 4.73 17.02 -3.00
N LEU A 421 4.10 16.04 -3.64
CA LEU A 421 4.46 15.60 -4.99
C LEU A 421 4.19 16.66 -6.05
N PRO A 422 5.06 16.79 -7.05
CA PRO A 422 4.77 17.59 -8.23
C PRO A 422 3.59 17.01 -9.02
N PRO A 423 2.88 17.85 -9.82
CA PRO A 423 1.79 17.41 -10.67
C PRO A 423 2.19 16.24 -11.58
N GLY A 424 1.35 15.21 -11.65
CA GLY A 424 1.59 14.01 -12.46
C GLY A 424 2.37 12.88 -11.76
N GLY A 425 2.87 13.10 -10.53
CA GLY A 425 3.62 12.08 -9.77
C GLY A 425 2.81 10.81 -9.48
N LEU A 426 1.50 10.91 -9.37
CA LEU A 426 0.62 9.76 -9.11
C LEU A 426 0.57 8.75 -10.27
N ASN A 427 0.66 9.22 -11.51
CA ASN A 427 0.72 8.33 -12.69
C ASN A 427 1.99 7.47 -12.70
N PHE A 428 3.06 7.98 -12.11
CA PHE A 428 4.30 7.22 -11.93
C PHE A 428 4.05 6.01 -11.01
N PHE A 429 3.39 6.20 -9.87
CA PHE A 429 3.08 5.11 -8.94
C PHE A 429 2.14 4.06 -9.54
N LEU A 430 1.14 4.48 -10.33
CA LEU A 430 0.31 3.52 -11.06
C LEU A 430 1.16 2.69 -12.03
N GLY A 431 2.07 3.32 -12.78
CA GLY A 431 3.00 2.64 -13.69
C GLY A 431 3.96 1.69 -13.00
N ASP A 432 4.13 1.83 -11.69
CA ASP A 432 5.02 1.01 -10.85
C ASP A 432 4.25 0.00 -9.95
N SER A 433 2.92 -0.02 -10.01
CA SER A 433 2.04 -0.91 -9.26
C SER A 433 2.03 -2.35 -9.80
N VAL A 434 1.56 -3.31 -9.00
CA VAL A 434 1.23 -4.67 -9.50
C VAL A 434 0.25 -4.58 -10.67
N GLU A 435 -0.72 -3.69 -10.56
CA GLU A 435 -1.78 -3.43 -11.54
C GLU A 435 -1.36 -2.41 -12.61
N ALA A 436 -0.05 -2.17 -12.81
CA ALA A 436 0.44 -1.34 -13.89
C ALA A 436 -0.09 -1.82 -15.25
N PRO A 437 -0.24 -0.92 -16.24
CA PRO A 437 -0.70 -1.29 -17.58
C PRO A 437 0.09 -2.47 -18.15
N GLY A 438 -0.63 -3.50 -18.62
CA GLY A 438 -0.05 -4.76 -19.09
C GLY A 438 0.01 -5.87 -18.04
N ALA A 439 -0.50 -5.64 -16.82
CA ALA A 439 -0.60 -6.69 -15.80
C ALA A 439 -1.42 -7.89 -16.30
N LEU A 440 -1.00 -9.08 -15.93
CA LEU A 440 -1.77 -10.31 -16.14
C LEU A 440 -2.73 -10.51 -14.96
N TYR A 441 -3.94 -10.97 -15.26
CA TYR A 441 -4.95 -11.37 -14.26
C TYR A 441 -5.50 -12.77 -14.52
N LYS A 442 -4.94 -13.47 -15.51
CA LYS A 442 -5.32 -14.82 -15.86
C LYS A 442 -4.12 -15.75 -15.72
N PHE A 443 -4.21 -16.69 -14.78
CA PHE A 443 -3.17 -17.65 -14.43
C PHE A 443 -3.72 -19.08 -14.55
N PRO A 444 -3.81 -19.66 -15.78
CA PRO A 444 -4.56 -20.89 -16.02
C PRO A 444 -4.08 -22.10 -15.21
N SER A 445 -2.81 -22.10 -14.80
CA SER A 445 -2.18 -23.20 -14.05
C SER A 445 -1.97 -22.86 -12.58
N THR A 446 -2.54 -21.74 -12.07
CA THR A 446 -2.32 -21.28 -10.71
C THR A 446 -3.63 -21.01 -9.99
N TYR A 447 -3.86 -21.65 -8.87
CA TYR A 447 -4.90 -21.25 -7.93
C TYR A 447 -4.40 -20.06 -7.10
N VAL A 448 -5.15 -18.97 -7.06
CA VAL A 448 -4.78 -17.79 -6.25
C VAL A 448 -5.64 -17.76 -4.99
N ASN A 449 -5.01 -17.80 -3.83
CA ASN A 449 -5.67 -17.69 -2.54
C ASN A 449 -5.34 -16.36 -1.87
N LEU A 450 -6.36 -15.65 -1.39
CA LEU A 450 -6.20 -14.39 -0.65
C LEU A 450 -6.63 -14.62 0.80
N VAL A 451 -5.77 -14.33 1.76
CA VAL A 451 -6.09 -14.53 3.17
C VAL A 451 -5.84 -13.23 3.95
N PHE A 452 -6.87 -12.75 4.62
CA PHE A 452 -6.81 -11.55 5.45
C PHE A 452 -6.99 -11.84 6.93
N GLY A 453 -6.39 -11.01 7.78
CA GLY A 453 -6.68 -10.97 9.20
C GLY A 453 -7.93 -10.13 9.51
N GLY A 454 -8.85 -10.66 10.30
CA GLY A 454 -10.07 -9.93 10.68
C GLY A 454 -9.83 -8.72 11.59
N ALA A 455 -8.64 -8.60 12.19
CA ALA A 455 -8.20 -7.46 12.97
C ALA A 455 -7.13 -6.61 12.24
N ASP A 456 -6.86 -6.90 10.97
CA ASP A 456 -5.97 -6.11 10.12
C ASP A 456 -6.75 -4.86 9.63
N ASP A 457 -6.27 -3.67 9.96
CA ASP A 457 -6.85 -2.38 9.58
C ASP A 457 -5.99 -1.61 8.56
N SER A 458 -4.96 -2.27 8.01
CA SER A 458 -4.03 -1.65 7.07
C SER A 458 -4.64 -1.42 5.68
N SER A 459 -4.08 -0.46 4.96
CA SER A 459 -4.40 -0.17 3.56
C SER A 459 -4.11 -1.32 2.59
N ALA A 460 -3.26 -2.27 3.01
CA ALA A 460 -2.95 -3.47 2.23
C ALA A 460 -4.18 -4.34 1.96
N ILE A 461 -5.18 -4.32 2.86
CA ILE A 461 -6.42 -5.09 2.73
C ILE A 461 -7.25 -4.61 1.53
N PRO A 462 -7.71 -3.34 1.43
CA PRO A 462 -8.50 -2.90 0.29
C PRO A 462 -7.71 -2.90 -1.01
N ILE A 463 -6.43 -2.58 -0.99
CA ILE A 463 -5.57 -2.61 -2.18
C ILE A 463 -5.40 -4.06 -2.68
N GLY A 464 -5.17 -5.01 -1.77
CA GLY A 464 -5.08 -6.43 -2.10
C GLY A 464 -6.39 -7.00 -2.60
N GLN A 465 -7.52 -6.62 -2.00
CA GLN A 465 -8.86 -7.01 -2.45
C GLN A 465 -9.13 -6.51 -3.88
N HIS A 466 -8.72 -5.28 -4.20
CA HIS A 466 -8.89 -4.73 -5.55
C HIS A 466 -8.14 -5.58 -6.60
N TRP A 467 -6.86 -5.86 -6.38
CA TRP A 467 -6.09 -6.73 -7.27
C TRP A 467 -6.73 -8.11 -7.40
N PHE A 468 -7.14 -8.72 -6.28
CA PHE A 468 -7.74 -10.05 -6.27
C PHE A 468 -9.07 -10.10 -7.02
N ASN A 469 -9.89 -9.05 -6.93
CA ASN A 469 -11.16 -8.97 -7.66
C ASN A 469 -10.96 -9.04 -9.17
N ASN A 470 -9.87 -8.47 -9.69
CA ASN A 470 -9.53 -8.49 -11.11
C ASN A 470 -9.04 -9.85 -11.62
N ILE A 471 -8.64 -10.78 -10.74
CA ILE A 471 -8.18 -12.13 -11.14
C ILE A 471 -9.35 -12.93 -11.69
N THR A 472 -9.15 -13.53 -12.88
CA THR A 472 -10.19 -14.25 -13.63
C THR A 472 -9.98 -15.77 -13.66
N THR A 473 -8.98 -16.30 -12.96
CA THR A 473 -8.73 -17.74 -12.82
C THR A 473 -9.32 -18.31 -11.54
N SER A 474 -9.15 -19.61 -11.32
CA SER A 474 -9.52 -20.27 -10.06
C SER A 474 -8.91 -19.56 -8.88
N LYS A 475 -9.74 -19.09 -7.97
CA LYS A 475 -9.32 -18.33 -6.81
C LYS A 475 -10.20 -18.59 -5.59
N GLY A 476 -9.64 -18.37 -4.41
CA GLY A 476 -10.35 -18.44 -3.14
C GLY A 476 -9.96 -17.31 -2.23
N GLN A 477 -10.80 -17.05 -1.25
CA GLN A 477 -10.56 -16.04 -0.24
C GLN A 477 -10.93 -16.55 1.14
N ALA A 478 -10.12 -16.27 2.14
CA ALA A 478 -10.38 -16.57 3.54
C ALA A 478 -10.13 -15.34 4.42
N CYS A 479 -10.80 -15.31 5.57
CA CYS A 479 -10.60 -14.31 6.62
C CYS A 479 -10.37 -15.03 7.95
N VAL A 480 -9.24 -14.76 8.59
CA VAL A 480 -8.90 -15.32 9.89
C VAL A 480 -9.44 -14.40 10.98
N ALA A 481 -10.46 -14.86 11.71
CA ALA A 481 -11.04 -14.09 12.82
C ALA A 481 -9.97 -13.72 13.85
N GLY A 482 -9.86 -12.43 14.21
CA GLY A 482 -8.84 -11.93 15.15
C GLY A 482 -7.39 -11.97 14.61
N GLY A 483 -7.18 -12.43 13.37
CA GLY A 483 -5.88 -12.36 12.70
C GLY A 483 -5.44 -10.91 12.50
N GLN A 484 -4.17 -10.64 12.73
CA GLN A 484 -3.54 -9.34 12.53
C GLN A 484 -2.90 -9.25 11.14
N HIS A 485 -2.31 -8.09 10.80
CA HIS A 485 -1.60 -7.88 9.55
C HIS A 485 -0.55 -8.96 9.25
N SER A 486 0.26 -9.33 10.23
CA SER A 486 1.17 -10.48 10.14
C SER A 486 0.43 -11.75 10.58
N LEU A 487 -0.26 -12.43 9.66
CA LEU A 487 -1.16 -13.53 9.97
C LEU A 487 -0.52 -14.62 10.83
N ALA A 488 0.71 -15.04 10.49
CA ALA A 488 1.44 -16.08 11.24
C ALA A 488 1.96 -15.61 12.61
N ASN A 489 1.65 -14.38 13.05
CA ASN A 489 1.81 -13.97 14.45
C ASN A 489 0.70 -14.49 15.37
N THR A 490 -0.35 -15.08 14.81
CA THR A 490 -1.38 -15.82 15.54
C THR A 490 -1.35 -17.29 15.14
N LEU A 491 -1.66 -18.18 16.10
CA LEU A 491 -1.72 -19.62 15.81
C LEU A 491 -2.78 -19.92 14.75
N ALA A 492 -3.95 -19.30 14.86
CA ALA A 492 -5.03 -19.46 13.89
C ALA A 492 -4.61 -19.03 12.47
N GLY A 493 -3.81 -17.97 12.35
CA GLY A 493 -3.27 -17.54 11.06
C GLY A 493 -2.22 -18.49 10.49
N ALA A 494 -1.33 -19.00 11.36
CA ALA A 494 -0.33 -19.99 10.96
C ALA A 494 -0.98 -21.31 10.51
N ASP A 495 -2.01 -21.76 11.25
CA ASP A 495 -2.77 -22.97 10.92
C ASP A 495 -3.57 -22.79 9.62
N GLN A 496 -4.19 -21.61 9.40
CA GLN A 496 -4.88 -21.31 8.13
C GLN A 496 -3.92 -21.43 6.95
N ILE A 497 -2.76 -20.76 7.01
CA ILE A 497 -1.74 -20.79 5.97
C ILE A 497 -1.28 -22.23 5.71
N ALA A 498 -0.94 -22.98 6.75
CA ALA A 498 -0.51 -24.37 6.59
C ALA A 498 -1.58 -25.26 5.98
N ASN A 499 -2.83 -25.16 6.45
CA ASN A 499 -3.95 -25.94 5.95
C ASN A 499 -4.27 -25.62 4.48
N ASP A 500 -4.25 -24.35 4.09
CA ASP A 500 -4.47 -23.94 2.71
C ASP A 500 -3.36 -24.50 1.81
N LEU A 501 -2.09 -24.36 2.19
CA LEU A 501 -0.97 -24.90 1.44
C LEU A 501 -1.05 -26.44 1.32
N ILE A 502 -1.41 -27.15 2.38
CA ILE A 502 -1.54 -28.62 2.37
C ILE A 502 -2.69 -29.07 1.47
N SER A 503 -3.82 -28.38 1.50
CA SER A 503 -5.05 -28.80 0.80
C SER A 503 -5.14 -28.29 -0.62
N LEU A 504 -4.63 -27.09 -0.92
CA LEU A 504 -4.78 -26.40 -2.20
C LEU A 504 -3.55 -26.47 -3.09
N CYS A 505 -2.35 -26.78 -2.52
CA CYS A 505 -1.13 -26.95 -3.30
C CYS A 505 -1.18 -28.27 -4.11
N LYS A 506 -1.74 -28.20 -5.29
CA LYS A 506 -1.89 -29.30 -6.23
C LYS A 506 -1.78 -28.78 -7.67
N LEU A 507 -1.47 -29.66 -8.62
CA LEU A 507 -1.51 -29.32 -10.05
C LEU A 507 -2.95 -28.90 -10.42
N GLN A 508 -3.05 -27.81 -11.17
CA GLN A 508 -4.31 -27.23 -11.64
C GLN A 508 -4.70 -27.80 -13.01
#